data_7757840bc80888719e1d9600525dd33e
#
_entry.id   7757840bc80888719e1d9600525dd33e
#
_cell.length_a   1.000
_cell.length_b   1.000
_cell.length_c   1.000
_cell.angle_alpha   90.00
_cell.angle_beta   90.00
_cell.angle_gamma   90.00
#
_symmetry.space_group_name_H-M   'P 1'
#
loop_
_entity.id
_entity.type
_entity.pdbx_description
1 polymer ?
#
loop_
_entity_poly.entity_id
_entity_poly.type
_entity_poly.pdbx_seq_one_letter_code
_entity_poly.pdbx_strand_id
1 'polypeptide(L)'
;MSRTFKLGVLAAAVMAAAPAVQAYEAGDLVLRAGAATVDPDASSSNVNLVGTGELDGWKVDVDSDTQLGLTGTYMLTDQVAVGILAATPFKHDINGAGSALSGAGKLAETKHLPPTITVQYFPMPNGSKFQPYVGAGFNYTNFFQEETTQTLTDAVGAASTDIKLDDSFGLAAEIGADYMLTENVGINAAVWWIDIDTEATIGAYDAGGSRVATAKVDVDIDPWVYMVGVSYKF
;
A
#
# COMPACT_ATOMS: atom_id res chain seq x y z
N MET A 1 26.63 23.11 -1.78
CA MET A 1 27.38 21.92 -2.21
C MET A 1 27.71 21.06 -0.99
N SER A 2 27.40 19.74 -1.05
CA SER A 2 28.00 18.67 -0.26
C SER A 2 27.51 18.46 1.20
N ARG A 3 26.22 18.12 1.38
CA ARG A 3 25.79 17.32 2.55
C ARG A 3 25.39 15.88 2.20
N THR A 4 25.19 15.59 0.93
CA THR A 4 24.75 14.27 0.42
C THR A 4 25.88 13.23 0.30
N PHE A 5 27.14 13.64 0.33
CA PHE A 5 28.27 12.71 0.15
C PHE A 5 28.74 12.00 1.44
N LYS A 6 28.28 12.47 2.61
CA LYS A 6 28.73 11.91 3.91
C LYS A 6 27.87 10.74 4.41
N LEU A 7 26.63 10.57 3.92
CA LEU A 7 25.79 9.42 4.29
C LEU A 7 26.19 8.13 3.55
N GLY A 8 26.68 8.24 2.31
CA GLY A 8 27.08 7.07 1.51
C GLY A 8 28.34 6.37 2.04
N VAL A 9 29.23 7.07 2.74
CA VAL A 9 30.48 6.49 3.25
C VAL A 9 30.28 5.80 4.60
N LEU A 10 29.28 6.19 5.40
CA LEU A 10 28.98 5.52 6.67
C LEU A 10 28.33 4.15 6.47
N ALA A 11 27.52 3.98 5.42
CA ALA A 11 26.88 2.69 5.11
C ALA A 11 27.90 1.62 4.67
N ALA A 12 29.00 2.01 4.03
CA ALA A 12 30.02 1.07 3.56
C ALA A 12 31.00 0.61 4.68
N ALA A 13 31.13 1.37 5.76
CA ALA A 13 32.11 1.08 6.82
C ALA A 13 31.60 0.06 7.88
N VAL A 14 30.28 -0.17 7.96
CA VAL A 14 29.69 -1.13 8.93
C VAL A 14 29.80 -2.59 8.45
N MET A 15 30.11 -2.82 7.20
CA MET A 15 30.14 -4.17 6.59
C MET A 15 31.41 -4.98 6.87
N ALA A 16 32.43 -4.42 7.55
CA ALA A 16 33.78 -5.01 7.58
C ALA A 16 34.15 -5.83 8.84
N ALA A 17 33.28 -6.04 9.84
CA ALA A 17 33.68 -6.66 11.11
C ALA A 17 32.59 -7.50 11.81
N ALA A 18 31.88 -8.39 11.09
CA ALA A 18 30.91 -9.28 11.72
C ALA A 18 31.31 -10.74 11.60
N PRO A 19 31.21 -11.58 12.69
CA PRO A 19 31.32 -13.02 12.57
C PRO A 19 30.30 -13.54 11.55
N ALA A 20 30.64 -14.60 10.85
CA ALA A 20 29.76 -15.22 9.87
C ALA A 20 28.47 -15.65 10.57
N VAL A 21 27.37 -14.92 10.34
CA VAL A 21 26.03 -15.35 10.66
C VAL A 21 25.51 -16.02 9.41
N GLN A 22 24.94 -17.20 9.55
CA GLN A 22 24.44 -17.97 8.43
C GLN A 22 23.25 -17.21 7.81
N ALA A 23 23.42 -16.83 6.55
CA ALA A 23 22.37 -16.16 5.78
C ALA A 23 21.24 -17.13 5.42
N TYR A 24 20.35 -16.70 4.58
CA TYR A 24 19.23 -17.51 4.12
C TYR A 24 19.72 -18.67 3.24
N GLU A 25 19.14 -19.86 3.45
CA GLU A 25 19.39 -21.07 2.67
C GLU A 25 18.06 -21.58 2.09
N ALA A 26 18.18 -22.42 1.07
CA ALA A 26 17.02 -23.09 0.49
C ALA A 26 16.23 -23.86 1.57
N GLY A 27 14.95 -23.59 1.67
CA GLY A 27 14.05 -24.18 2.67
C GLY A 27 13.80 -23.28 3.90
N ASP A 28 14.56 -22.21 4.10
CA ASP A 28 14.31 -21.27 5.19
C ASP A 28 12.96 -20.56 5.02
N LEU A 29 12.28 -20.36 6.15
CA LEU A 29 11.08 -19.52 6.26
C LEU A 29 11.43 -18.29 7.09
N VAL A 30 11.26 -17.11 6.50
CA VAL A 30 11.48 -15.82 7.19
C VAL A 30 10.13 -15.13 7.38
N LEU A 31 9.76 -14.91 8.63
CA LEU A 31 8.58 -14.11 8.97
C LEU A 31 9.03 -12.72 9.44
N ARG A 32 8.29 -11.69 9.01
CA ARG A 32 8.54 -10.31 9.44
C ARG A 32 7.24 -9.71 9.95
N ALA A 33 7.35 -8.89 11.00
CA ALA A 33 6.23 -8.15 11.56
C ALA A 33 6.69 -6.73 11.92
N GLY A 34 5.87 -5.73 11.58
CA GLY A 34 6.24 -4.35 11.83
C GLY A 34 5.15 -3.35 11.53
N ALA A 35 5.48 -2.07 11.61
CA ALA A 35 4.61 -1.00 11.16
C ALA A 35 4.70 -0.91 9.64
N ALA A 36 3.56 -0.97 8.98
CA ALA A 36 3.42 -0.78 7.53
C ALA A 36 2.55 0.44 7.28
N THR A 37 3.06 1.39 6.51
CA THR A 37 2.35 2.60 6.09
C THR A 37 2.05 2.49 4.61
N VAL A 38 0.77 2.60 4.24
CA VAL A 38 0.32 2.77 2.86
C VAL A 38 0.20 4.26 2.61
N ASP A 39 0.92 4.76 1.64
CA ASP A 39 0.99 6.17 1.24
C ASP A 39 0.55 6.29 -0.23
N PRO A 40 -0.74 6.58 -0.48
CA PRO A 40 -1.26 6.70 -1.84
C PRO A 40 -0.60 7.86 -2.60
N ASP A 41 -0.23 7.62 -3.87
CA ASP A 41 0.08 8.68 -4.85
C ASP A 41 -1.16 8.89 -5.74
N ALA A 42 -2.27 9.20 -5.06
CA ALA A 42 -3.60 9.12 -5.64
C ALA A 42 -3.84 10.17 -6.71
N SER A 43 -4.39 9.74 -7.84
CA SER A 43 -4.99 10.61 -8.83
C SER A 43 -6.40 10.15 -9.18
N SER A 44 -7.30 11.08 -9.48
CA SER A 44 -8.65 10.75 -9.89
C SER A 44 -9.07 11.46 -11.17
N SER A 45 -9.94 10.79 -11.95
CA SER A 45 -10.71 11.46 -13.00
C SER A 45 -11.63 12.53 -12.40
N ASN A 46 -12.26 13.36 -13.24
CA ASN A 46 -13.43 14.10 -12.80
C ASN A 46 -14.59 13.14 -12.49
N VAL A 47 -15.39 13.47 -11.47
CA VAL A 47 -16.60 12.73 -11.18
C VAL A 47 -17.55 12.79 -12.38
N ASN A 48 -17.99 11.63 -12.86
CA ASN A 48 -18.94 11.51 -13.98
C ASN A 48 -20.35 11.23 -13.43
N LEU A 49 -21.26 12.15 -13.64
CA LEU A 49 -22.68 11.95 -13.32
C LEU A 49 -23.37 11.21 -14.46
N VAL A 50 -23.79 9.99 -14.21
CA VAL A 50 -24.39 9.10 -15.21
C VAL A 50 -25.62 9.74 -15.86
N GLY A 51 -25.57 9.87 -17.19
CA GLY A 51 -26.63 10.53 -17.99
C GLY A 51 -26.51 12.04 -18.12
N THR A 52 -25.55 12.68 -17.43
CA THR A 52 -25.32 14.14 -17.49
C THR A 52 -23.93 14.47 -18.01
N GLY A 53 -22.89 13.69 -17.61
CA GLY A 53 -21.51 13.85 -17.99
C GLY A 53 -20.61 14.24 -16.83
N GLU A 54 -19.37 14.62 -17.15
CA GLU A 54 -18.35 14.97 -16.16
C GLU A 54 -18.66 16.29 -15.44
N LEU A 55 -18.38 16.30 -14.14
CA LEU A 55 -18.43 17.48 -13.28
C LEU A 55 -17.00 18.04 -13.16
N ASP A 56 -16.72 19.09 -13.93
CA ASP A 56 -15.38 19.68 -13.98
C ASP A 56 -14.90 20.16 -12.61
N GLY A 57 -13.68 19.76 -12.25
CA GLY A 57 -13.05 20.09 -10.97
C GLY A 57 -13.55 19.30 -9.76
N TRP A 58 -14.46 18.35 -9.93
CA TRP A 58 -14.88 17.41 -8.89
C TRP A 58 -13.93 16.21 -8.89
N LYS A 59 -12.99 16.20 -7.97
CA LYS A 59 -11.97 15.16 -7.79
C LYS A 59 -11.91 14.69 -6.35
N VAL A 60 -11.24 13.56 -6.15
CA VAL A 60 -11.00 12.99 -4.82
C VAL A 60 -9.51 12.73 -4.60
N ASP A 61 -9.11 12.64 -3.34
CA ASP A 61 -7.79 12.31 -2.85
C ASP A 61 -7.93 11.30 -1.70
N VAL A 62 -6.86 10.53 -1.41
CA VAL A 62 -6.87 9.44 -0.45
C VAL A 62 -5.74 9.63 0.55
N ASP A 63 -6.06 9.67 1.84
CA ASP A 63 -5.08 9.83 2.92
C ASP A 63 -4.29 8.53 3.17
N SER A 64 -3.09 8.67 3.74
CA SER A 64 -2.25 7.55 4.17
C SER A 64 -2.78 6.89 5.47
N ASP A 65 -2.46 5.60 5.67
CA ASP A 65 -2.74 4.89 6.93
C ASP A 65 -1.58 3.96 7.30
N THR A 66 -1.43 3.73 8.61
CA THR A 66 -0.39 2.86 9.16
C THR A 66 -1.00 1.75 9.99
N GLN A 67 -0.67 0.51 9.65
CA GLN A 67 -1.20 -0.70 10.28
C GLN A 67 -0.09 -1.71 10.62
N LEU A 68 -0.45 -2.82 11.27
CA LEU A 68 0.45 -3.94 11.46
C LEU A 68 0.64 -4.68 10.14
N GLY A 69 1.87 -4.63 9.61
CA GLY A 69 2.29 -5.40 8.45
C GLY A 69 2.92 -6.73 8.85
N LEU A 70 2.66 -7.74 8.06
CA LEU A 70 3.22 -9.09 8.18
C LEU A 70 3.73 -9.54 6.82
N THR A 71 4.97 -10.06 6.77
CA THR A 71 5.47 -10.73 5.56
C THR A 71 5.97 -12.13 5.88
N GLY A 72 5.78 -13.02 4.93
CA GLY A 72 6.38 -14.36 4.94
C GLY A 72 7.19 -14.56 3.68
N THR A 73 8.43 -15.02 3.81
CA THR A 73 9.32 -15.33 2.68
C THR A 73 9.79 -16.75 2.81
N TYR A 74 9.58 -17.57 1.78
CA TYR A 74 10.09 -18.93 1.70
C TYR A 74 11.18 -19.03 0.65
N MET A 75 12.38 -19.44 1.07
CA MET A 75 13.55 -19.58 0.22
C MET A 75 13.46 -20.84 -0.65
N LEU A 76 13.27 -20.66 -1.97
CA LEU A 76 13.28 -21.75 -2.94
C LEU A 76 14.70 -22.23 -3.24
N THR A 77 15.63 -21.30 -3.24
CA THR A 77 17.08 -21.51 -3.35
C THR A 77 17.76 -20.55 -2.39
N ASP A 78 19.09 -20.60 -2.29
CA ASP A 78 19.85 -19.65 -1.46
C ASP A 78 19.71 -18.19 -1.90
N GLN A 79 19.16 -17.93 -3.07
CA GLN A 79 19.04 -16.57 -3.63
C GLN A 79 17.64 -16.21 -4.14
N VAL A 80 16.75 -17.19 -4.32
CA VAL A 80 15.42 -16.96 -4.86
C VAL A 80 14.37 -17.41 -3.86
N ALA A 81 13.38 -16.57 -3.63
CA ALA A 81 12.29 -16.84 -2.70
C ALA A 81 10.92 -16.44 -3.28
N VAL A 82 9.87 -16.92 -2.62
CA VAL A 82 8.51 -16.42 -2.78
C VAL A 82 8.14 -15.68 -1.50
N GLY A 83 7.69 -14.43 -1.66
CA GLY A 83 7.24 -13.56 -0.59
C GLY A 83 5.73 -13.35 -0.62
N ILE A 84 5.14 -13.17 0.55
CA ILE A 84 3.76 -12.75 0.73
C ILE A 84 3.77 -11.55 1.68
N LEU A 85 3.10 -10.47 1.29
CA LEU A 85 2.76 -9.34 2.15
C LEU A 85 1.28 -9.44 2.54
N ALA A 86 1.01 -9.28 3.82
CA ALA A 86 -0.32 -9.12 4.38
C ALA A 86 -0.29 -8.04 5.49
N ALA A 87 -1.45 -7.52 5.88
CA ALA A 87 -1.56 -6.54 6.94
C ALA A 87 -2.90 -6.66 7.65
N THR A 88 -3.05 -6.01 8.81
CA THR A 88 -4.38 -5.68 9.32
C THR A 88 -5.03 -4.65 8.37
N PRO A 89 -6.38 -4.64 8.27
CA PRO A 89 -7.06 -3.77 7.32
C PRO A 89 -6.64 -2.31 7.45
N PHE A 90 -6.20 -1.71 6.35
CA PHE A 90 -5.97 -0.28 6.27
C PHE A 90 -7.29 0.46 6.16
N LYS A 91 -7.36 1.63 6.76
CA LYS A 91 -8.51 2.54 6.71
C LYS A 91 -8.08 3.86 6.10
N HIS A 92 -8.68 4.23 4.98
CA HIS A 92 -8.38 5.48 4.29
C HIS A 92 -9.59 6.40 4.29
N ASP A 93 -9.33 7.67 4.55
CA ASP A 93 -10.29 8.74 4.35
C ASP A 93 -10.19 9.23 2.90
N ILE A 94 -11.34 9.36 2.24
CA ILE A 94 -11.48 9.88 0.89
C ILE A 94 -11.92 11.33 1.01
N ASN A 95 -11.08 12.25 0.57
CA ASN A 95 -11.26 13.69 0.70
C ASN A 95 -11.64 14.33 -0.63
N GLY A 96 -12.35 15.45 -0.55
CA GLY A 96 -12.63 16.27 -1.72
C GLY A 96 -11.38 16.97 -2.23
N ALA A 97 -11.13 16.87 -3.54
CA ALA A 97 -10.02 17.48 -4.25
C ALA A 97 -10.47 18.22 -5.51
N GLY A 98 -9.52 18.76 -6.28
CA GLY A 98 -9.81 19.57 -7.45
C GLY A 98 -10.36 20.95 -7.08
N SER A 99 -10.73 21.73 -8.11
CA SER A 99 -11.16 23.13 -7.91
C SER A 99 -12.54 23.28 -7.25
N ALA A 100 -13.41 22.26 -7.40
CA ALA A 100 -14.78 22.33 -6.91
C ALA A 100 -14.94 21.73 -5.49
N LEU A 101 -14.14 20.73 -5.11
CA LEU A 101 -14.24 20.03 -3.83
C LEU A 101 -13.07 20.30 -2.89
N SER A 102 -12.09 21.11 -3.29
CA SER A 102 -10.97 21.49 -2.44
C SER A 102 -11.47 22.16 -1.17
N GLY A 103 -11.11 21.60 0.00
CA GLY A 103 -11.55 22.10 1.30
C GLY A 103 -12.91 21.57 1.77
N ALA A 104 -13.59 20.72 1.01
CA ALA A 104 -14.80 20.03 1.48
C ALA A 104 -14.51 19.06 2.64
N GLY A 105 -13.26 18.59 2.74
CA GLY A 105 -12.85 17.62 3.74
C GLY A 105 -13.27 16.20 3.38
N LYS A 106 -13.46 15.36 4.38
CA LYS A 106 -13.79 13.94 4.23
C LYS A 106 -15.17 13.74 3.62
N LEU A 107 -15.22 13.06 2.49
CA LEU A 107 -16.42 12.69 1.76
C LEU A 107 -16.88 11.26 2.02
N ALA A 108 -15.90 10.34 2.16
CA ALA A 108 -16.15 8.93 2.41
C ALA A 108 -14.97 8.31 3.16
N GLU A 109 -15.13 7.06 3.57
CA GLU A 109 -14.05 6.21 4.07
C GLU A 109 -14.19 4.78 3.53
N THR A 110 -13.09 4.09 3.45
CA THR A 110 -13.04 2.69 3.06
C THR A 110 -12.00 1.93 3.85
N LYS A 111 -12.19 0.63 3.98
CA LYS A 111 -11.12 -0.28 4.41
C LYS A 111 -10.69 -1.17 3.25
N HIS A 112 -9.41 -1.53 3.23
CA HIS A 112 -8.91 -2.47 2.25
C HIS A 112 -7.86 -3.42 2.82
N LEU A 113 -7.69 -4.53 2.13
CA LEU A 113 -6.63 -5.51 2.33
C LEU A 113 -5.92 -5.73 1.00
N PRO A 114 -4.60 -5.42 0.90
CA PRO A 114 -3.82 -5.60 -0.32
C PRO A 114 -2.87 -6.80 -0.24
N PRO A 115 -3.34 -8.08 -0.13
CA PRO A 115 -2.42 -9.20 -0.19
C PRO A 115 -1.60 -9.17 -1.49
N THR A 116 -0.28 -9.31 -1.32
CA THR A 116 0.69 -9.21 -2.41
C THR A 116 1.60 -10.43 -2.40
N ILE A 117 1.82 -11.03 -3.56
CA ILE A 117 2.73 -12.18 -3.74
C ILE A 117 3.84 -11.74 -4.68
N THR A 118 5.09 -11.98 -4.28
CA THR A 118 6.28 -11.60 -5.06
C THR A 118 7.25 -12.77 -5.20
N VAL A 119 8.00 -12.78 -6.29
CA VAL A 119 9.25 -13.52 -6.40
C VAL A 119 10.37 -12.58 -6.03
N GLN A 120 11.19 -13.00 -5.07
CA GLN A 120 12.26 -12.20 -4.47
C GLN A 120 13.63 -12.75 -4.87
N TYR A 121 14.59 -11.85 -5.07
CA TYR A 121 15.99 -12.20 -5.32
C TYR A 121 16.90 -11.56 -4.27
N PHE A 122 17.73 -12.40 -3.63
CA PHE A 122 18.70 -12.05 -2.60
C PHE A 122 20.11 -12.13 -3.19
N PRO A 123 20.77 -11.01 -3.55
CA PRO A 123 22.05 -11.03 -4.26
C PRO A 123 23.25 -11.33 -3.36
N MET A 124 23.10 -11.25 -2.03
CA MET A 124 24.24 -11.45 -1.12
C MET A 124 24.51 -12.93 -0.88
N PRO A 125 25.81 -13.29 -0.74
CA PRO A 125 26.17 -14.67 -0.45
C PRO A 125 25.76 -15.08 0.97
N ASN A 126 25.63 -16.40 1.17
CA ASN A 126 25.41 -17.00 2.48
C ASN A 126 26.53 -16.56 3.45
N GLY A 127 26.15 -16.12 4.65
CA GLY A 127 27.07 -15.61 5.68
C GLY A 127 27.13 -14.10 5.83
N SER A 128 26.44 -13.32 4.97
CA SER A 128 26.30 -11.88 5.20
C SER A 128 25.19 -11.58 6.21
N LYS A 129 25.47 -10.74 7.20
CA LYS A 129 24.43 -10.22 8.10
C LYS A 129 23.44 -9.30 7.41
N PHE A 130 23.84 -8.64 6.34
CA PHE A 130 23.03 -7.74 5.55
C PHE A 130 22.52 -8.49 4.32
N GLN A 131 21.21 -8.66 4.22
CA GLN A 131 20.50 -9.37 3.18
C GLN A 131 19.55 -8.45 2.45
N PRO A 132 20.03 -7.67 1.47
CA PRO A 132 19.17 -6.89 0.60
C PRO A 132 18.41 -7.83 -0.35
N TYR A 133 17.22 -7.43 -0.77
CA TYR A 133 16.44 -8.14 -1.76
C TYR A 133 15.65 -7.19 -2.64
N VAL A 134 15.31 -7.68 -3.81
CA VAL A 134 14.36 -7.05 -4.73
C VAL A 134 13.33 -8.08 -5.15
N GLY A 135 12.13 -7.65 -5.45
CA GLY A 135 11.07 -8.56 -5.87
C GLY A 135 10.10 -7.90 -6.82
N ALA A 136 9.36 -8.75 -7.52
CA ALA A 136 8.24 -8.35 -8.37
C ALA A 136 7.14 -9.42 -8.31
N GLY A 137 5.91 -9.00 -8.49
CA GLY A 137 4.77 -9.90 -8.39
C GLY A 137 3.45 -9.23 -8.64
N PHE A 138 2.42 -9.72 -7.97
CA PHE A 138 1.03 -9.32 -8.16
C PHE A 138 0.39 -8.99 -6.82
N ASN A 139 -0.49 -8.01 -6.88
CA ASN A 139 -1.35 -7.60 -5.79
C ASN A 139 -2.81 -7.88 -6.16
N TYR A 140 -3.62 -8.23 -5.16
CA TYR A 140 -5.07 -8.20 -5.23
C TYR A 140 -5.57 -7.35 -4.07
N THR A 141 -6.25 -6.25 -4.34
CA THR A 141 -6.80 -5.37 -3.31
C THR A 141 -8.32 -5.54 -3.27
N ASN A 142 -8.84 -5.94 -2.10
CA ASN A 142 -10.26 -6.00 -1.82
C ASN A 142 -10.67 -4.81 -0.95
N PHE A 143 -11.64 -4.04 -1.40
CA PHE A 143 -12.24 -2.93 -0.67
C PHE A 143 -13.50 -3.39 0.06
N PHE A 144 -13.73 -2.89 1.27
CA PHE A 144 -14.88 -3.24 2.09
C PHE A 144 -15.15 -2.17 3.17
N GLN A 145 -16.36 -2.19 3.74
CA GLN A 145 -16.79 -1.21 4.75
C GLN A 145 -16.64 0.23 4.24
N GLU A 146 -17.13 0.46 3.03
CA GLU A 146 -17.20 1.77 2.42
C GLU A 146 -18.37 2.54 3.03
N GLU A 147 -18.10 3.72 3.56
CA GLU A 147 -19.09 4.59 4.21
C GLU A 147 -18.98 6.01 3.67
N THR A 148 -20.12 6.62 3.34
CA THR A 148 -20.17 8.04 2.96
C THR A 148 -20.39 8.91 4.19
N THR A 149 -19.97 10.17 4.10
CA THR A 149 -20.21 11.17 5.15
C THR A 149 -21.42 12.05 4.84
N GLN A 150 -21.90 12.75 5.87
CA GLN A 150 -22.94 13.77 5.68
C GLN A 150 -22.46 14.89 4.75
N THR A 151 -21.15 15.19 4.76
CA THR A 151 -20.54 16.18 3.85
C THR A 151 -20.80 15.84 2.39
N LEU A 152 -20.62 14.57 1.99
CA LEU A 152 -20.93 14.14 0.62
C LEU A 152 -22.42 14.24 0.34
N THR A 153 -23.26 13.77 1.26
CA THR A 153 -24.72 13.81 1.13
C THR A 153 -25.23 15.24 0.93
N ASP A 154 -24.71 16.20 1.70
CA ASP A 154 -25.05 17.63 1.58
C ASP A 154 -24.52 18.22 0.28
N ALA A 155 -23.29 17.87 -0.13
CA ALA A 155 -22.67 18.38 -1.35
C ALA A 155 -23.45 18.01 -2.62
N VAL A 156 -24.06 16.81 -2.63
CA VAL A 156 -24.86 16.33 -3.77
C VAL A 156 -26.36 16.66 -3.61
N GLY A 157 -26.78 17.25 -2.48
CA GLY A 157 -28.16 17.62 -2.22
C GLY A 157 -29.12 16.43 -2.10
N ALA A 158 -28.64 15.29 -1.64
CA ALA A 158 -29.41 14.06 -1.47
C ALA A 158 -29.96 13.93 -0.03
N ALA A 159 -30.84 12.98 0.21
CA ALA A 159 -31.27 12.59 1.56
C ALA A 159 -30.32 11.55 2.18
N SER A 160 -29.73 10.69 1.35
CA SER A 160 -28.65 9.76 1.73
C SER A 160 -27.79 9.41 0.52
N THR A 161 -26.59 8.92 0.81
CA THR A 161 -25.64 8.43 -0.21
C THR A 161 -25.07 7.09 0.18
N ASP A 162 -24.69 6.29 -0.81
CA ASP A 162 -23.82 5.12 -0.65
C ASP A 162 -22.62 5.21 -1.58
N ILE A 163 -21.58 4.43 -1.31
CA ILE A 163 -20.40 4.32 -2.16
C ILE A 163 -19.97 2.85 -2.23
N LYS A 164 -19.50 2.43 -3.38
CA LYS A 164 -18.88 1.12 -3.61
C LYS A 164 -17.65 1.29 -4.47
N LEU A 165 -16.55 0.63 -4.07
CA LEU A 165 -15.31 0.56 -4.82
C LEU A 165 -15.19 -0.84 -5.45
N ASP A 166 -14.68 -0.89 -6.67
CA ASP A 166 -14.34 -2.15 -7.33
C ASP A 166 -12.99 -2.66 -6.82
N ASP A 167 -12.86 -3.99 -6.70
CA ASP A 167 -11.60 -4.62 -6.32
C ASP A 167 -10.54 -4.41 -7.41
N SER A 168 -9.28 -4.39 -7.02
CA SER A 168 -8.14 -4.17 -7.92
C SER A 168 -7.26 -5.40 -8.03
N PHE A 169 -6.67 -5.61 -9.20
CA PHE A 169 -5.60 -6.57 -9.45
C PHE A 169 -4.53 -5.92 -10.29
N GLY A 170 -3.32 -5.76 -9.73
CA GLY A 170 -2.23 -5.07 -10.39
C GLY A 170 -0.86 -5.69 -10.13
N LEU A 171 0.16 -5.04 -10.63
CA LEU A 171 1.55 -5.41 -10.44
C LEU A 171 2.08 -4.88 -9.11
N ALA A 172 3.12 -5.53 -8.60
CA ALA A 172 3.85 -5.05 -7.44
C ALA A 172 5.36 -5.20 -7.65
N ALA A 173 6.10 -4.23 -7.15
CA ALA A 173 7.56 -4.28 -7.07
C ALA A 173 8.00 -3.99 -5.65
N GLU A 174 9.09 -4.60 -5.20
CA GLU A 174 9.62 -4.37 -3.87
C GLU A 174 11.14 -4.27 -3.86
N ILE A 175 11.62 -3.51 -2.88
CA ILE A 175 13.02 -3.49 -2.46
C ILE A 175 13.05 -3.50 -0.94
N GLY A 176 13.92 -4.31 -0.36
CA GLY A 176 14.07 -4.36 1.09
C GLY A 176 15.42 -4.91 1.50
N ALA A 177 15.63 -4.93 2.81
CA ALA A 177 16.80 -5.54 3.41
C ALA A 177 16.50 -6.04 4.83
N ASP A 178 17.07 -7.19 5.15
CA ASP A 178 17.19 -7.67 6.53
C ASP A 178 18.61 -7.42 7.03
N TYR A 179 18.73 -7.05 8.30
CA TYR A 179 19.99 -7.03 9.01
C TYR A 179 19.91 -7.99 10.20
N MET A 180 20.60 -9.11 10.09
CA MET A 180 20.59 -10.18 11.09
C MET A 180 21.39 -9.79 12.34
N LEU A 181 20.71 -9.71 13.48
CA LEU A 181 21.28 -9.43 14.79
C LEU A 181 21.85 -10.73 15.40
N THR A 182 21.13 -11.83 15.20
CA THR A 182 21.51 -13.19 15.58
C THR A 182 21.34 -14.12 14.38
N GLU A 183 21.50 -15.43 14.55
CA GLU A 183 21.24 -16.43 13.50
C GLU A 183 19.77 -16.47 13.05
N ASN A 184 18.85 -16.11 13.94
CA ASN A 184 17.40 -16.22 13.69
C ASN A 184 16.68 -14.87 13.71
N VAL A 185 17.20 -13.87 14.42
CA VAL A 185 16.51 -12.58 14.64
C VAL A 185 17.20 -11.46 13.88
N GLY A 186 16.43 -10.67 13.16
CA GLY A 186 16.90 -9.50 12.45
C GLY A 186 15.95 -8.31 12.57
N ILE A 187 16.34 -7.21 11.95
CA ILE A 187 15.51 -6.06 11.66
C ILE A 187 15.33 -5.97 10.15
N ASN A 188 14.15 -5.53 9.72
CA ASN A 188 13.79 -5.40 8.32
C ASN A 188 13.36 -3.97 8.01
N ALA A 189 13.70 -3.51 6.82
CA ALA A 189 13.10 -2.35 6.19
C ALA A 189 12.80 -2.70 4.72
N ALA A 190 11.61 -2.35 4.26
CA ALA A 190 11.20 -2.63 2.90
C ALA A 190 10.23 -1.57 2.37
N VAL A 191 10.22 -1.43 1.05
CA VAL A 191 9.34 -0.54 0.31
C VAL A 191 8.75 -1.31 -0.85
N TRP A 192 7.45 -1.19 -1.04
CA TRP A 192 6.71 -1.69 -2.21
C TRP A 192 6.14 -0.52 -2.98
N TRP A 193 6.08 -0.65 -4.27
CA TRP A 193 5.16 0.07 -5.15
C TRP A 193 4.13 -0.92 -5.66
N ILE A 194 2.87 -0.57 -5.59
CA ILE A 194 1.76 -1.45 -5.94
C ILE A 194 0.82 -0.69 -6.89
N ASP A 195 0.51 -1.32 -8.01
CA ASP A 195 -0.46 -0.84 -9.00
C ASP A 195 -1.87 -1.16 -8.50
N ILE A 196 -2.64 -0.13 -8.13
CA ILE A 196 -4.01 -0.26 -7.58
C ILE A 196 -4.91 0.78 -8.23
N ASP A 197 -5.81 0.30 -9.10
CA ASP A 197 -6.85 1.10 -9.74
C ASP A 197 -8.22 0.67 -9.26
N THR A 198 -9.14 1.61 -9.06
CA THR A 198 -10.51 1.32 -8.68
C THR A 198 -11.50 2.30 -9.31
N GLU A 199 -12.71 1.85 -9.62
CA GLU A 199 -13.85 2.72 -9.91
C GLU A 199 -14.73 2.82 -8.67
N ALA A 200 -14.94 4.05 -8.19
CA ALA A 200 -15.92 4.32 -7.15
C ALA A 200 -17.27 4.66 -7.78
N THR A 201 -18.31 3.89 -7.44
CA THR A 201 -19.70 4.15 -7.80
C THR A 201 -20.42 4.74 -6.59
N ILE A 202 -20.97 5.94 -6.74
CA ILE A 202 -21.69 6.69 -5.70
C ILE A 202 -23.17 6.75 -6.07
N GLY A 203 -24.04 6.30 -5.16
CA GLY A 203 -25.50 6.43 -5.27
C GLY A 203 -26.00 7.58 -4.43
N ALA A 204 -26.90 8.40 -4.98
CA ALA A 204 -27.64 9.43 -4.26
C ALA A 204 -29.13 9.07 -4.23
N TYR A 205 -29.75 9.24 -3.05
CA TYR A 205 -31.14 8.80 -2.80
C TYR A 205 -31.98 9.96 -2.30
N ASP A 206 -33.26 9.95 -2.64
CA ASP A 206 -34.26 10.86 -2.11
C ASP A 206 -34.77 10.42 -0.73
N ALA A 207 -35.63 11.23 -0.11
CA ALA A 207 -36.21 10.93 1.20
C ALA A 207 -37.14 9.69 1.18
N GLY A 208 -37.58 9.24 0.02
CA GLY A 208 -38.33 8.00 -0.17
C GLY A 208 -37.47 6.75 -0.34
N GLY A 209 -36.14 6.91 -0.37
CA GLY A 209 -35.19 5.81 -0.58
C GLY A 209 -35.02 5.41 -2.05
N SER A 210 -35.52 6.20 -3.00
CA SER A 210 -35.30 5.94 -4.43
C SER A 210 -33.97 6.54 -4.88
N ARG A 211 -33.18 5.78 -5.67
CA ARG A 211 -31.94 6.29 -6.26
C ARG A 211 -32.28 7.35 -7.33
N VAL A 212 -31.83 8.57 -7.11
CA VAL A 212 -32.10 9.72 -7.99
C VAL A 212 -30.92 10.10 -8.86
N ALA A 213 -29.69 9.70 -8.47
CA ALA A 213 -28.50 9.90 -9.27
C ALA A 213 -27.46 8.80 -8.99
N THR A 214 -26.57 8.60 -9.97
CA THR A 214 -25.38 7.75 -9.85
C THR A 214 -24.21 8.55 -10.38
N ALA A 215 -23.13 8.62 -9.62
CA ALA A 215 -21.87 9.19 -10.05
C ALA A 215 -20.76 8.11 -10.03
N LYS A 216 -19.79 8.26 -10.92
CA LYS A 216 -18.62 7.36 -11.02
C LYS A 216 -17.36 8.21 -11.06
N VAL A 217 -16.30 7.68 -10.47
CA VAL A 217 -14.97 8.27 -10.53
C VAL A 217 -13.92 7.16 -10.57
N ASP A 218 -13.03 7.23 -11.56
CA ASP A 218 -11.85 6.37 -11.63
C ASP A 218 -10.76 6.96 -10.73
N VAL A 219 -10.14 6.12 -9.93
CA VAL A 219 -9.08 6.49 -8.98
C VAL A 219 -7.91 5.55 -9.14
N ASP A 220 -6.78 6.10 -9.60
CA ASP A 220 -5.49 5.45 -9.60
C ASP A 220 -4.86 5.75 -8.22
N ILE A 221 -4.63 4.73 -7.40
CA ILE A 221 -4.15 4.90 -6.02
C ILE A 221 -2.62 4.75 -5.96
N ASP A 222 -2.07 3.80 -6.69
CA ASP A 222 -0.64 3.51 -6.91
C ASP A 222 0.25 3.75 -5.67
N PRO A 223 -0.06 3.15 -4.51
CA PRO A 223 0.59 3.52 -3.27
C PRO A 223 2.04 3.05 -3.19
N TRP A 224 2.82 3.85 -2.47
CA TRP A 224 4.04 3.37 -1.86
C TRP A 224 3.73 2.78 -0.48
N VAL A 225 4.23 1.57 -0.21
CA VAL A 225 4.08 0.92 1.09
C VAL A 225 5.44 0.83 1.76
N TYR A 226 5.58 1.44 2.91
CA TYR A 226 6.80 1.44 3.70
C TYR A 226 6.63 0.55 4.92
N MET A 227 7.54 -0.37 5.16
CA MET A 227 7.51 -1.23 6.34
C MET A 227 8.84 -1.23 7.07
N VAL A 228 8.79 -1.11 8.39
CA VAL A 228 9.94 -1.33 9.27
C VAL A 228 9.51 -2.26 10.39
N GLY A 229 10.31 -3.29 10.66
CA GLY A 229 9.93 -4.29 11.63
C GLY A 229 11.07 -5.21 12.06
N VAL A 230 10.68 -6.30 12.69
CA VAL A 230 11.58 -7.39 13.09
C VAL A 230 11.39 -8.58 12.17
N SER A 231 12.46 -9.32 11.91
CA SER A 231 12.44 -10.57 11.16
C SER A 231 12.85 -11.75 12.05
N TYR A 232 12.25 -12.90 11.78
CA TYR A 232 12.60 -14.17 12.40
C TYR A 232 12.73 -15.25 11.34
N LYS A 233 13.89 -15.90 11.31
CA LYS A 233 14.22 -17.04 10.44
C LYS A 233 14.01 -18.35 11.20
N PHE A 234 13.25 -19.26 10.60
CA PHE A 234 13.01 -20.62 11.08
C PHE A 234 13.90 -21.62 10.39
#